data_5e836a8b1311f9056894adbe099af48a
#
_entry.id   5e836a8b1311f9056894adbe099af48a
#
_cell.length_a   1.000
_cell.length_b   1.000
_cell.length_c   1.000
_cell.angle_alpha   90.00
_cell.angle_beta   90.00
_cell.angle_gamma   90.00
#
_symmetry.space_group_name_H-M   'P 1'
#
loop_
_entity.id
_entity.type
_entity.pdbx_description
1 polymer ?
#
loop_
_entity_poly.entity_id
_entity_poly.type
_entity_poly.pdbx_seq_one_letter_code
_entity_poly.pdbx_strand_id
1 'polypeptide(L)'
;KEFQSTIGSANILVPQSPSFWMDKTGKDGLVGGKIVSDGTSVYTESLYELITSYKEQVGAKKVIIVGASNGGFMGVVLAKTYGSEFDGYVLICEAMEDRFLTDDDINTLKNLPLYFIYSNDDPLVTPDTYEKPTIERLKAAGASNLKTFVSDSVINKNGDILDEDGNPYNFGGHSAWVYFFNNEANSDDGSTTVWDWMRKIAID
;
A
#
# COMPACT_ATOMS: atom_id res chain seq x y z
N LYS A 1 7.17 17.75 7.58
CA LYS A 1 6.36 18.99 7.71
C LYS A 1 5.33 19.11 6.61
N GLU A 2 5.68 18.83 5.35
CA GLU A 2 4.77 18.95 4.19
C GLU A 2 3.60 17.99 4.27
N PHE A 3 3.84 16.70 4.57
CA PHE A 3 2.77 15.72 4.75
C PHE A 3 1.74 16.19 5.77
N GLN A 4 2.18 16.62 6.98
CA GLN A 4 1.29 17.13 8.03
C GLN A 4 0.56 18.42 7.61
N SER A 5 1.19 19.27 6.80
CA SER A 5 0.53 20.49 6.30
C SER A 5 -0.52 20.21 5.25
N THR A 6 -0.34 19.13 4.48
CA THR A 6 -1.28 18.73 3.43
C THR A 6 -2.48 17.98 4.01
N ILE A 7 -2.26 16.94 4.81
CA ILE A 7 -3.37 16.12 5.35
C ILE A 7 -3.99 16.66 6.62
N GLY A 8 -3.42 17.70 7.22
CA GLY A 8 -3.81 18.23 8.51
C GLY A 8 -3.09 17.53 9.66
N SER A 9 -3.65 17.63 10.87
CA SER A 9 -3.07 16.97 12.04
C SER A 9 -3.32 15.47 11.98
N ALA A 10 -2.25 14.67 11.93
CA ALA A 10 -2.31 13.20 11.91
C ALA A 10 -1.36 12.59 12.94
N ASN A 11 -1.83 11.56 13.64
CA ASN A 11 -0.97 10.66 14.38
C ASN A 11 -0.43 9.60 13.43
N ILE A 12 0.82 9.19 13.60
CA ILE A 12 1.46 8.17 12.77
C ILE A 12 1.83 7.01 13.69
N LEU A 13 1.26 5.84 13.39
CA LEU A 13 1.63 4.56 14.01
C LEU A 13 2.47 3.76 13.00
N VAL A 14 3.65 3.34 13.42
CA VAL A 14 4.57 2.54 12.58
C VAL A 14 4.83 1.21 13.29
N PRO A 15 3.97 0.20 13.10
CA PRO A 15 4.13 -1.10 13.75
C PRO A 15 5.30 -1.89 13.16
N GLN A 16 5.95 -2.69 14.01
CA GLN A 16 7.01 -3.60 13.62
C GLN A 16 6.57 -5.02 13.93
N SER A 17 6.72 -5.93 12.96
CA SER A 17 6.50 -7.36 13.17
C SER A 17 7.81 -8.05 13.54
N PRO A 18 7.77 -9.11 14.38
CA PRO A 18 8.97 -9.90 14.72
C PRO A 18 9.56 -10.67 13.52
N SER A 19 8.73 -10.98 12.52
CA SER A 19 9.11 -11.57 11.24
C SER A 19 8.47 -10.80 10.09
N PHE A 20 8.44 -11.36 8.88
CA PHE A 20 7.72 -10.73 7.76
C PHE A 20 6.21 -10.71 8.03
N TRP A 21 5.52 -9.64 7.61
CA TRP A 21 4.05 -9.56 7.70
C TRP A 21 3.35 -10.71 6.96
N MET A 22 3.93 -11.17 5.86
CA MET A 22 3.42 -12.31 5.09
C MET A 22 3.73 -13.68 5.70
N ASP A 23 4.35 -13.71 6.88
CA ASP A 23 4.64 -14.95 7.59
C ASP A 23 3.35 -15.53 8.20
N LYS A 24 3.01 -16.72 7.76
CA LYS A 24 1.85 -17.48 8.27
C LYS A 24 2.16 -18.31 9.51
N THR A 25 3.43 -18.40 9.93
CA THR A 25 3.88 -19.32 10.99
C THR A 25 4.47 -18.63 12.20
N GLY A 26 4.80 -17.35 12.12
CA GLY A 26 5.57 -16.61 13.13
C GLY A 26 7.07 -16.98 13.17
N LYS A 27 7.59 -17.59 12.12
CA LYS A 27 8.95 -18.15 12.04
C LYS A 27 9.69 -17.70 10.79
N ASP A 28 9.98 -16.45 10.62
CA ASP A 28 10.75 -15.85 9.51
C ASP A 28 10.13 -15.94 8.10
N GLY A 29 9.14 -16.80 7.87
CA GLY A 29 8.47 -16.98 6.56
C GLY A 29 9.39 -17.45 5.43
N LEU A 30 10.63 -17.87 5.75
CA LEU A 30 11.61 -18.30 4.75
C LEU A 30 11.66 -19.82 4.64
N VAL A 31 11.44 -20.33 3.43
CA VAL A 31 11.66 -21.74 3.08
C VAL A 31 12.69 -21.81 1.96
N GLY A 32 13.83 -22.46 2.23
CA GLY A 32 14.93 -22.54 1.27
C GLY A 32 15.49 -21.17 0.86
N GLY A 33 15.49 -20.19 1.77
CA GLY A 33 15.94 -18.81 1.50
C GLY A 33 14.96 -17.93 0.74
N LYS A 34 13.73 -18.39 0.53
CA LYS A 34 12.67 -17.62 -0.14
C LYS A 34 11.54 -17.31 0.83
N ILE A 35 10.96 -16.12 0.69
CA ILE A 35 9.72 -15.76 1.38
C ILE A 35 8.59 -16.61 0.80
N VAL A 36 7.86 -17.29 1.67
CA VAL A 36 6.69 -18.11 1.29
C VAL A 36 5.45 -17.52 1.93
N SER A 37 4.50 -17.14 1.10
CA SER A 37 3.19 -16.65 1.51
C SER A 37 2.07 -17.58 1.02
N ASP A 38 0.94 -17.56 1.69
CA ASP A 38 -0.32 -18.15 1.26
C ASP A 38 -1.49 -17.15 1.31
N GLY A 39 -1.16 -15.85 1.36
CA GLY A 39 -2.17 -14.78 1.45
C GLY A 39 -2.69 -14.53 2.86
N THR A 40 -2.11 -15.18 3.89
CA THR A 40 -2.46 -14.98 5.30
C THR A 40 -1.28 -14.48 6.12
N SER A 41 -1.56 -13.94 7.30
CA SER A 41 -0.58 -13.49 8.27
C SER A 41 -0.98 -13.90 9.68
N VAL A 42 -0.04 -14.38 10.48
CA VAL A 42 -0.28 -14.65 11.91
C VAL A 42 -0.46 -13.39 12.74
N TYR A 43 -0.10 -12.23 12.18
CA TYR A 43 -0.15 -10.93 12.86
C TYR A 43 -1.44 -10.16 12.62
N THR A 44 -2.39 -10.72 11.85
CA THR A 44 -3.61 -10.01 11.42
C THR A 44 -4.42 -9.48 12.60
N GLU A 45 -4.74 -10.31 13.56
CA GLU A 45 -5.55 -9.94 14.72
C GLU A 45 -4.80 -8.98 15.66
N SER A 46 -3.55 -9.31 16.02
CA SER A 46 -2.76 -8.48 16.92
C SER A 46 -2.46 -7.07 16.34
N LEU A 47 -2.29 -6.97 15.03
CA LEU A 47 -2.11 -5.68 14.38
C LEU A 47 -3.42 -4.87 14.36
N TYR A 48 -4.54 -5.52 14.11
CA TYR A 48 -5.86 -4.88 14.20
C TYR A 48 -6.12 -4.33 15.60
N GLU A 49 -5.88 -5.14 16.65
CA GLU A 49 -6.02 -4.72 18.04
C GLU A 49 -5.10 -3.54 18.39
N LEU A 50 -3.84 -3.58 17.93
CA LEU A 50 -2.89 -2.47 18.12
C LEU A 50 -3.41 -1.18 17.49
N ILE A 51 -3.87 -1.24 16.23
CA ILE A 51 -4.35 -0.06 15.50
C ILE A 51 -5.60 0.52 16.18
N THR A 52 -6.57 -0.34 16.53
CA THR A 52 -7.83 0.11 17.15
C THR A 52 -7.61 0.67 18.54
N SER A 53 -6.77 0.03 19.36
CA SER A 53 -6.41 0.54 20.69
C SER A 53 -5.69 1.89 20.60
N TYR A 54 -4.77 2.05 19.63
CA TYR A 54 -4.08 3.32 19.43
C TYR A 54 -5.02 4.42 18.91
N LYS A 55 -5.92 4.07 17.99
CA LYS A 55 -6.99 4.98 17.51
C LYS A 55 -7.78 5.54 18.67
N GLU A 56 -8.22 4.69 19.60
CA GLU A 56 -8.96 5.10 20.80
C GLU A 56 -8.10 5.97 21.72
N GLN A 57 -6.87 5.55 22.00
CA GLN A 57 -5.93 6.27 22.86
C GLN A 57 -5.69 7.72 22.39
N VAL A 58 -5.55 7.95 21.08
CA VAL A 58 -5.29 9.28 20.52
C VAL A 58 -6.56 10.03 20.10
N GLY A 59 -7.73 9.40 20.21
CA GLY A 59 -9.01 9.97 19.81
C GLY A 59 -9.15 10.20 18.31
N ALA A 60 -8.43 9.44 17.49
CA ALA A 60 -8.50 9.56 16.04
C ALA A 60 -9.88 9.15 15.52
N LYS A 61 -10.42 9.91 14.56
CA LYS A 61 -11.73 9.62 13.94
C LYS A 61 -11.60 8.73 12.72
N LYS A 62 -10.52 8.89 11.97
CA LYS A 62 -10.24 8.19 10.72
C LYS A 62 -8.92 7.44 10.82
N VAL A 63 -8.82 6.32 10.12
CA VAL A 63 -7.62 5.49 10.00
C VAL A 63 -7.37 5.19 8.53
N ILE A 64 -6.19 5.56 8.04
CA ILE A 64 -5.74 5.19 6.70
C ILE A 64 -4.54 4.26 6.86
N ILE A 65 -4.62 3.10 6.27
CA ILE A 65 -3.54 2.12 6.22
C ILE A 65 -2.61 2.46 5.05
N VAL A 66 -1.32 2.54 5.32
CA VAL A 66 -0.29 2.75 4.29
C VAL A 66 0.74 1.64 4.42
N GLY A 67 0.99 0.91 3.36
CA GLY A 67 1.96 -0.16 3.38
C GLY A 67 2.73 -0.30 2.07
N ALA A 68 4.04 -0.56 2.16
CA ALA A 68 4.89 -0.81 1.01
C ALA A 68 5.44 -2.25 1.03
N SER A 69 5.51 -2.90 -0.12
CA SER A 69 6.07 -4.24 -0.29
C SER A 69 5.41 -5.25 0.65
N ASN A 70 6.16 -5.85 1.56
CA ASN A 70 5.65 -6.70 2.65
C ASN A 70 4.62 -5.97 3.55
N GLY A 71 4.76 -4.66 3.76
CA GLY A 71 3.75 -3.83 4.42
C GLY A 71 2.49 -3.63 3.57
N GLY A 72 2.64 -3.54 2.24
CA GLY A 72 1.54 -3.53 1.29
C GLY A 72 0.74 -4.83 1.31
N PHE A 73 1.43 -5.99 1.36
CA PHE A 73 0.80 -7.28 1.62
C PHE A 73 -0.11 -7.22 2.85
N MET A 74 0.41 -6.72 3.98
CA MET A 74 -0.37 -6.62 5.22
C MET A 74 -1.54 -5.64 5.10
N GLY A 75 -1.36 -4.56 4.32
CA GLY A 75 -2.44 -3.66 3.97
C GLY A 75 -3.59 -4.35 3.25
N VAL A 76 -3.30 -5.24 2.28
CA VAL A 76 -4.32 -6.05 1.59
C VAL A 76 -4.96 -7.06 2.55
N VAL A 77 -4.17 -7.72 3.43
CA VAL A 77 -4.72 -8.64 4.45
C VAL A 77 -5.70 -7.92 5.35
N LEU A 78 -5.37 -6.73 5.85
CA LEU A 78 -6.28 -5.92 6.67
C LEU A 78 -7.52 -5.51 5.88
N ALA A 79 -7.36 -5.09 4.61
CA ALA A 79 -8.46 -4.65 3.78
C ALA A 79 -9.48 -5.77 3.51
N LYS A 80 -9.00 -6.97 3.15
CA LYS A 80 -9.91 -8.10 2.88
C LYS A 80 -10.55 -8.67 4.15
N THR A 81 -9.89 -8.54 5.32
CA THR A 81 -10.36 -9.10 6.59
C THR A 81 -11.30 -8.16 7.33
N TYR A 82 -10.94 -6.88 7.42
CA TYR A 82 -11.66 -5.89 8.23
C TYR A 82 -12.40 -4.83 7.40
N GLY A 83 -12.14 -4.76 6.10
CA GLY A 83 -12.90 -3.94 5.17
C GLY A 83 -13.01 -2.47 5.61
N SER A 84 -14.26 -2.00 5.79
CA SER A 84 -14.59 -0.62 6.13
C SER A 84 -14.34 -0.22 7.59
N GLU A 85 -13.73 -1.07 8.41
CA GLU A 85 -13.26 -0.69 9.75
C GLU A 85 -12.15 0.38 9.69
N PHE A 86 -11.46 0.43 8.55
CA PHE A 86 -10.51 1.48 8.20
C PHE A 86 -11.00 2.29 7.02
N ASP A 87 -10.67 3.57 6.98
CA ASP A 87 -11.28 4.53 6.06
C ASP A 87 -10.61 4.57 4.69
N GLY A 88 -9.39 4.04 4.54
CA GLY A 88 -8.72 3.95 3.24
C GLY A 88 -7.41 3.17 3.31
N TYR A 89 -6.92 2.76 2.14
CA TYR A 89 -5.73 1.93 1.99
C TYR A 89 -4.84 2.44 0.86
N VAL A 90 -3.58 2.74 1.17
CA VAL A 90 -2.53 3.06 0.21
C VAL A 90 -1.58 1.86 0.13
N LEU A 91 -1.57 1.21 -1.01
CA LEU A 91 -0.89 -0.05 -1.28
C LEU A 91 0.26 0.21 -2.27
N ILE A 92 1.50 0.17 -1.77
CA ILE A 92 2.68 0.59 -2.53
C ILE A 92 3.53 -0.64 -2.83
N CYS A 93 3.78 -0.94 -4.12
CA CYS A 93 4.46 -2.16 -4.58
C CYS A 93 4.09 -3.36 -3.70
N GLU A 94 2.79 -3.57 -3.54
CA GLU A 94 2.23 -4.49 -2.55
C GLU A 94 2.49 -5.95 -2.93
N ALA A 95 2.89 -6.78 -1.97
CA ALA A 95 3.38 -8.12 -2.22
C ALA A 95 2.33 -9.23 -2.02
N MET A 96 1.03 -8.94 -2.22
CA MET A 96 -0.04 -9.92 -2.26
C MET A 96 -0.21 -10.46 -3.67
N GLU A 97 0.18 -11.71 -3.93
CA GLU A 97 -0.11 -12.33 -5.23
C GLU A 97 -1.62 -12.47 -5.44
N ASP A 98 -2.13 -12.04 -6.61
CA ASP A 98 -3.56 -12.10 -6.93
C ASP A 98 -4.18 -13.50 -6.75
N ARG A 99 -3.42 -14.56 -6.99
CA ARG A 99 -3.89 -15.95 -6.80
C ARG A 99 -4.33 -16.29 -5.36
N PHE A 100 -3.94 -15.49 -4.37
CA PHE A 100 -4.36 -15.65 -2.98
C PHE A 100 -5.62 -14.85 -2.63
N LEU A 101 -6.15 -14.09 -3.57
CA LEU A 101 -7.40 -13.34 -3.41
C LEU A 101 -8.56 -14.12 -4.03
N THR A 102 -9.51 -14.49 -3.20
CA THR A 102 -10.76 -15.12 -3.63
C THR A 102 -11.69 -14.09 -4.30
N ASP A 103 -12.74 -14.55 -4.94
CA ASP A 103 -13.78 -13.64 -5.49
C ASP A 103 -14.54 -12.91 -4.37
N ASP A 104 -14.66 -13.51 -3.19
CA ASP A 104 -15.24 -12.86 -2.01
C ASP A 104 -14.32 -11.76 -1.48
N ASP A 105 -13.00 -11.96 -1.48
CA ASP A 105 -12.04 -10.91 -1.17
C ASP A 105 -12.18 -9.73 -2.14
N ILE A 106 -12.25 -9.98 -3.45
CA ILE A 106 -12.47 -8.92 -4.46
C ILE A 106 -13.81 -8.22 -4.24
N ASN A 107 -14.88 -8.95 -3.90
CA ASN A 107 -16.17 -8.35 -3.58
C ASN A 107 -16.15 -7.48 -2.32
N THR A 108 -15.27 -7.76 -1.37
CA THR A 108 -15.01 -6.90 -0.21
C THR A 108 -14.22 -5.67 -0.64
N LEU A 109 -13.06 -5.88 -1.28
CA LEU A 109 -12.10 -4.85 -1.64
C LEU A 109 -12.70 -3.79 -2.60
N LYS A 110 -13.56 -4.18 -3.56
CA LYS A 110 -14.16 -3.24 -4.54
C LYS A 110 -14.96 -2.11 -3.92
N ASN A 111 -15.43 -2.28 -2.67
CA ASN A 111 -16.22 -1.28 -1.96
C ASN A 111 -15.37 -0.33 -1.11
N LEU A 112 -14.06 -0.54 -1.05
CA LEU A 112 -13.15 0.21 -0.19
C LEU A 112 -12.45 1.34 -0.96
N PRO A 113 -12.07 2.44 -0.28
CA PRO A 113 -11.15 3.41 -0.84
C PRO A 113 -9.73 2.82 -0.94
N LEU A 114 -9.28 2.56 -2.16
CA LEU A 114 -7.99 1.95 -2.47
C LEU A 114 -7.14 2.85 -3.35
N TYR A 115 -5.86 2.99 -3.03
CA TYR A 115 -4.87 3.68 -3.85
C TYR A 115 -3.65 2.77 -4.06
N PHE A 116 -3.45 2.25 -5.28
CA PHE A 116 -2.29 1.46 -5.65
C PHE A 116 -1.19 2.34 -6.24
N ILE A 117 0.04 2.11 -5.82
CA ILE A 117 1.24 2.81 -6.31
C ILE A 117 2.29 1.76 -6.65
N TYR A 118 2.70 1.65 -7.92
CA TYR A 118 3.73 0.68 -8.33
C TYR A 118 4.49 1.13 -9.58
N SER A 119 5.56 0.43 -9.92
CA SER A 119 6.36 0.67 -11.12
C SER A 119 6.38 -0.58 -12.01
N ASN A 120 6.30 -0.38 -13.32
CA ASN A 120 6.30 -1.46 -14.31
C ASN A 120 7.60 -2.29 -14.32
N ASP A 121 8.72 -1.69 -13.89
CA ASP A 121 10.03 -2.34 -13.84
C ASP A 121 10.40 -2.93 -12.48
N ASP A 122 9.43 -3.11 -11.56
CA ASP A 122 9.70 -3.75 -10.27
C ASP A 122 10.14 -5.20 -10.47
N PRO A 123 11.40 -5.55 -10.10
CA PRO A 123 11.93 -6.90 -10.28
C PRO A 123 11.61 -7.84 -9.12
N LEU A 124 11.11 -7.33 -8.00
CA LEU A 124 10.84 -8.08 -6.77
C LEU A 124 9.36 -8.42 -6.61
N VAL A 125 8.51 -7.39 -6.75
CA VAL A 125 7.06 -7.51 -6.78
C VAL A 125 6.62 -7.17 -8.19
N THR A 126 6.66 -8.20 -9.06
CA THR A 126 6.40 -8.01 -10.49
C THR A 126 4.93 -7.68 -10.72
N PRO A 127 4.59 -6.50 -11.28
CA PRO A 127 3.21 -6.05 -11.38
C PRO A 127 2.26 -7.03 -12.08
N ASP A 128 2.77 -7.81 -13.03
CA ASP A 128 1.96 -8.80 -13.75
C ASP A 128 1.50 -9.99 -12.90
N THR A 129 2.14 -10.20 -11.73
CA THR A 129 1.78 -11.26 -10.77
C THR A 129 0.96 -10.72 -9.60
N TYR A 130 1.19 -9.46 -9.22
CA TYR A 130 0.67 -8.86 -8.00
C TYR A 130 -0.42 -7.82 -8.30
N GLU A 131 -0.06 -6.58 -8.61
CA GLU A 131 -1.01 -5.46 -8.65
C GLU A 131 -1.96 -5.51 -9.86
N LYS A 132 -1.43 -5.75 -11.07
CA LYS A 132 -2.23 -5.63 -12.31
C LYS A 132 -3.44 -6.57 -12.33
N PRO A 133 -3.30 -7.89 -12.10
CA PRO A 133 -4.45 -8.79 -12.12
C PRO A 133 -5.47 -8.45 -11.03
N THR A 134 -5.02 -8.07 -9.84
CA THR A 134 -5.91 -7.61 -8.75
C THR A 134 -6.68 -6.36 -9.14
N ILE A 135 -6.01 -5.35 -9.71
CA ILE A 135 -6.63 -4.10 -10.17
C ILE A 135 -7.64 -4.37 -11.29
N GLU A 136 -7.33 -5.26 -12.24
CA GLU A 136 -8.25 -5.66 -13.32
C GLU A 136 -9.51 -6.33 -12.78
N ARG A 137 -9.37 -7.25 -11.83
CA ARG A 137 -10.52 -7.89 -11.16
C ARG A 137 -11.36 -6.89 -10.38
N LEU A 138 -10.74 -5.95 -9.66
CA LEU A 138 -11.43 -4.88 -8.95
C LEU A 138 -12.23 -4.00 -9.91
N LYS A 139 -11.64 -3.57 -11.03
CA LYS A 139 -12.31 -2.80 -12.08
C LYS A 139 -13.48 -3.57 -12.69
N ALA A 140 -13.28 -4.84 -13.02
CA ALA A 140 -14.32 -5.73 -13.55
C ALA A 140 -15.47 -5.94 -12.56
N ALA A 141 -15.18 -5.97 -11.26
CA ALA A 141 -16.18 -6.07 -10.20
C ALA A 141 -16.90 -4.75 -9.90
N GLY A 142 -16.54 -3.63 -10.55
CA GLY A 142 -17.19 -2.33 -10.40
C GLY A 142 -16.65 -1.50 -9.23
N ALA A 143 -15.38 -1.61 -8.89
CA ALA A 143 -14.76 -0.77 -7.87
C ALA A 143 -14.89 0.72 -8.22
N SER A 144 -15.56 1.49 -7.36
CA SER A 144 -15.90 2.90 -7.60
C SER A 144 -14.91 3.89 -6.96
N ASN A 145 -14.14 3.45 -5.95
CA ASN A 145 -13.19 4.28 -5.23
C ASN A 145 -11.77 3.69 -5.30
N LEU A 146 -11.39 3.30 -6.52
CA LEU A 146 -10.07 2.75 -6.84
C LEU A 146 -9.25 3.81 -7.56
N LYS A 147 -8.07 4.12 -7.03
CA LYS A 147 -7.06 4.95 -7.67
C LYS A 147 -5.80 4.13 -7.91
N THR A 148 -5.12 4.45 -9.00
CA THR A 148 -3.86 3.83 -9.39
C THR A 148 -2.86 4.92 -9.78
N PHE A 149 -1.60 4.73 -9.43
CA PHE A 149 -0.47 5.43 -10.00
C PHE A 149 0.56 4.40 -10.48
N VAL A 150 0.88 4.47 -11.75
CA VAL A 150 1.85 3.57 -12.39
C VAL A 150 2.97 4.38 -12.99
N SER A 151 4.21 4.01 -12.73
CA SER A 151 5.39 4.56 -13.39
C SER A 151 6.12 3.47 -14.18
N ASP A 152 6.88 3.88 -15.20
CA ASP A 152 7.74 2.94 -15.93
C ASP A 152 8.97 2.58 -15.11
N SER A 153 9.47 3.52 -14.30
CA SER A 153 10.61 3.37 -13.40
C SER A 153 10.50 4.37 -12.24
N VAL A 154 11.26 4.17 -11.19
CA VAL A 154 11.28 5.10 -10.04
C VAL A 154 12.50 6.00 -10.14
N ILE A 155 12.30 7.21 -10.58
CA ILE A 155 13.35 8.21 -10.78
C ILE A 155 13.17 9.43 -9.88
N ASN A 156 14.27 10.10 -9.56
CA ASN A 156 14.24 11.40 -8.88
C ASN A 156 13.72 12.49 -9.83
N LYS A 157 12.43 12.82 -9.75
CA LYS A 157 11.78 13.81 -10.63
C LYS A 157 12.23 15.24 -10.34
N ASN A 158 12.64 15.54 -9.10
CA ASN A 158 13.02 16.88 -8.69
C ASN A 158 14.43 17.27 -9.18
N GLY A 159 15.25 16.29 -9.61
CA GLY A 159 16.60 16.52 -10.13
C GLY A 159 17.62 16.98 -9.07
N ASP A 160 17.30 16.82 -7.79
CA ASP A 160 18.20 17.13 -6.66
C ASP A 160 19.15 15.98 -6.32
N ILE A 161 18.85 14.77 -6.80
CA ILE A 161 19.72 13.60 -6.74
C ILE A 161 20.01 13.13 -8.16
N LEU A 162 21.30 13.11 -8.52
CA LEU A 162 21.76 12.70 -9.85
C LEU A 162 22.66 11.47 -9.74
N ASP A 163 22.73 10.70 -10.82
CA ASP A 163 23.69 9.61 -10.99
C ASP A 163 25.09 10.16 -11.38
N GLU A 164 26.06 9.27 -11.58
CA GLU A 164 27.44 9.64 -11.95
C GLU A 164 27.56 10.34 -13.31
N ASP A 165 26.56 10.14 -14.19
CA ASP A 165 26.48 10.73 -15.52
C ASP A 165 25.67 12.05 -15.54
N GLY A 166 25.14 12.47 -14.39
CA GLY A 166 24.36 13.71 -14.26
C GLY A 166 22.88 13.57 -14.64
N ASN A 167 22.37 12.34 -14.80
CA ASN A 167 20.95 12.09 -15.02
C ASN A 167 20.19 11.98 -13.68
N PRO A 168 18.86 12.18 -13.69
CA PRO A 168 18.04 11.92 -12.51
C PRO A 168 18.27 10.50 -11.98
N TYR A 169 18.56 10.39 -10.67
CA TYR A 169 18.88 9.11 -10.05
C TYR A 169 17.70 8.13 -10.18
N ASN A 170 17.99 6.90 -10.60
CA ASN A 170 17.01 5.81 -10.67
C ASN A 170 17.11 4.96 -9.40
N PHE A 171 16.04 4.96 -8.59
CA PHE A 171 15.94 4.21 -7.34
C PHE A 171 15.63 2.72 -7.57
N GLY A 172 15.28 2.33 -8.81
CA GLY A 172 14.77 1.00 -9.15
C GLY A 172 13.29 0.82 -8.83
N GLY A 173 12.60 0.01 -9.64
CA GLY A 173 11.13 -0.11 -9.62
C GLY A 173 10.50 -0.45 -8.28
N HIS A 174 11.18 -1.27 -7.47
CA HIS A 174 10.66 -1.64 -6.14
C HIS A 174 10.60 -0.46 -5.15
N SER A 175 11.21 0.67 -5.46
CA SER A 175 11.25 1.86 -4.59
C SER A 175 10.06 2.82 -4.78
N ALA A 176 8.91 2.36 -5.27
CA ALA A 176 7.74 3.18 -5.59
C ALA A 176 7.23 4.05 -4.40
N TRP A 177 7.60 3.72 -3.15
CA TRP A 177 7.34 4.56 -1.99
C TRP A 177 7.98 5.97 -2.09
N VAL A 178 9.01 6.17 -2.92
CA VAL A 178 9.60 7.50 -3.16
C VAL A 178 8.53 8.46 -3.67
N TYR A 179 7.70 8.02 -4.60
CA TYR A 179 6.60 8.83 -5.13
C TYR A 179 5.51 9.13 -4.09
N PHE A 180 5.27 8.21 -3.15
CA PHE A 180 4.38 8.46 -2.02
C PHE A 180 4.94 9.54 -1.10
N PHE A 181 6.19 9.39 -0.65
CA PHE A 181 6.80 10.32 0.30
C PHE A 181 7.03 11.73 -0.26
N ASN A 182 7.19 11.85 -1.58
CA ASN A 182 7.36 13.13 -2.26
C ASN A 182 6.01 13.74 -2.74
N ASN A 183 4.88 13.06 -2.49
CA ASN A 183 3.57 13.43 -3.06
C ASN A 183 3.56 13.52 -4.59
N GLU A 184 4.34 12.67 -5.24
CA GLU A 184 4.48 12.62 -6.70
C GLU A 184 3.60 11.55 -7.36
N ALA A 185 2.91 10.74 -6.55
CA ALA A 185 1.95 9.75 -7.03
C ALA A 185 0.62 10.46 -7.36
N ASN A 186 0.50 10.92 -8.61
CA ASN A 186 -0.76 11.41 -9.17
C ASN A 186 -1.54 10.24 -9.74
N SER A 187 -2.83 10.12 -9.40
CA SER A 187 -3.67 9.06 -9.96
C SER A 187 -3.68 9.09 -11.49
N ASP A 188 -3.76 7.91 -12.12
CA ASP A 188 -3.68 7.77 -13.59
C ASP A 188 -4.81 8.53 -14.31
N ASP A 189 -5.92 8.79 -13.63
CA ASP A 189 -7.00 9.64 -14.14
C ASP A 189 -6.74 11.15 -13.94
N GLY A 190 -5.60 11.52 -13.36
CA GLY A 190 -5.18 12.91 -13.13
C GLY A 190 -6.00 13.66 -12.08
N SER A 191 -6.88 12.98 -11.34
CA SER A 191 -7.84 13.64 -10.46
C SER A 191 -7.27 14.07 -9.11
N THR A 192 -6.20 13.42 -8.62
CA THR A 192 -5.70 13.66 -7.26
C THR A 192 -4.27 13.16 -7.06
N THR A 193 -3.51 13.83 -6.22
CA THR A 193 -2.30 13.24 -5.62
C THR A 193 -2.70 12.27 -4.51
N VAL A 194 -1.78 11.40 -4.11
CA VAL A 194 -2.06 10.44 -3.03
C VAL A 194 -2.32 11.15 -1.69
N TRP A 195 -1.60 12.24 -1.38
CA TRP A 195 -1.83 12.97 -0.12
C TRP A 195 -3.13 13.75 -0.14
N ASP A 196 -3.55 14.35 -1.28
CA ASP A 196 -4.84 15.01 -1.41
C ASP A 196 -6.00 14.01 -1.29
N TRP A 197 -5.82 12.80 -1.85
CA TRP A 197 -6.77 11.71 -1.69
C TRP A 197 -6.89 11.29 -0.21
N MET A 198 -5.77 11.11 0.50
CA MET A 198 -5.77 10.82 1.94
C MET A 198 -6.44 11.94 2.74
N ARG A 199 -6.13 13.21 2.41
CA ARG A 199 -6.77 14.37 3.03
C ARG A 199 -8.28 14.34 2.86
N LYS A 200 -8.77 14.07 1.67
CA LYS A 200 -10.21 13.99 1.42
C LYS A 200 -10.88 12.95 2.31
N ILE A 201 -10.30 11.75 2.44
CA ILE A 201 -10.80 10.72 3.36
C ILE A 201 -10.77 11.19 4.83
N ALA A 202 -9.73 11.91 5.22
CA ALA A 202 -9.56 12.36 6.60
C ALA A 202 -10.57 13.44 7.05
N ILE A 203 -11.12 14.22 6.10
CA ILE A 203 -12.04 15.33 6.40
C ILE A 203 -13.51 15.03 6.10
N ASP A 204 -13.81 14.01 5.27
CA ASP A 204 -15.17 13.54 4.96
C ASP A 204 -15.66 12.54 6.04
#